data_c8dee966880db9fefd75208160994d9f
#
_entry.id   c8dee966880db9fefd75208160994d9f
#
_cell.length_a   1.000
_cell.length_b   1.000
_cell.length_c   1.000
_cell.angle_alpha   90.00
_cell.angle_beta   90.00
_cell.angle_gamma   90.00
#
_symmetry.space_group_name_H-M   'P 1'
#
loop_
_entity.id
_entity.type
_entity.pdbx_description
1 polymer ?
#
loop_
_entity_poly.entity_id
_entity_poly.type
_entity_poly.pdbx_seq_one_letter_code
_entity_poly.pdbx_strand_id
1 'polypeptide(L)'
;MTSRTLSVLFRAFAALACVGLAACEEKPAPVSSSGKAPSSAGMTGSISAPGPGGAAPQFTLAWSEYPSWSTFGVASDLGLISGEPGKMGEIEKKHNVDIVLRLTDYDTCMTMYGSGSADAVCITNMDTLNPAITRASVAILPTSTSVGGDACIVTGIADVKALRGKKVYGLAKSVSEYAFVRCLEKLGEKPSDFMFTNMDPGAAAQAMQTKQAGYDAIMVWNPFVLQTLKMRSDARVLFDSSSIPEEIIDMVVVAKGSLDKAGGKEFAAAVVETYYEINKRIADPKTSDATLVALGAKFSSLDLEAMKKVCTQTRFYKTPDEGLALFTGTEMPKTMDRVMDFCVKNAIVPNKPTWSFKAGDKADLVFDPSFMQAAKTK
;
A
#
# COMPACT_ATOMS: atom_id res chain seq x y z
N MET A 1 21.42 69.20 -4.67
CA MET A 1 20.85 69.70 -3.41
C MET A 1 20.38 68.48 -2.67
N THR A 2 21.21 68.01 -1.78
CA THR A 2 21.22 68.03 -0.31
C THR A 2 20.07 67.17 0.26
N SER A 3 20.40 66.02 0.84
CA SER A 3 20.85 65.76 2.22
C SER A 3 19.64 65.36 3.07
N ARG A 4 19.54 64.32 3.94
CA ARG A 4 20.43 63.71 4.92
C ARG A 4 19.72 62.52 5.57
N THR A 5 20.44 61.43 5.70
CA THR A 5 20.61 60.53 6.86
C THR A 5 19.78 60.77 8.13
N LEU A 6 19.21 59.69 8.72
CA LEU A 6 19.33 59.43 10.14
C LEU A 6 19.24 57.92 10.48
N SER A 7 20.36 57.42 10.99
CA SER A 7 20.48 56.14 11.69
C SER A 7 20.08 56.32 13.14
N VAL A 8 19.39 55.34 13.73
CA VAL A 8 19.35 55.18 15.20
C VAL A 8 19.56 53.70 15.55
N LEU A 9 20.72 53.45 16.14
CA LEU A 9 21.06 52.24 16.91
C LEU A 9 20.26 52.25 18.23
N PHE A 10 19.80 51.07 18.68
CA PHE A 10 19.71 50.80 20.12
C PHE A 10 20.24 49.39 20.41
N ARG A 11 21.19 49.38 21.34
CA ARG A 11 21.93 48.25 21.89
C ARG A 11 21.22 47.68 23.12
N ALA A 12 21.27 46.36 23.23
CA ALA A 12 21.56 45.49 24.37
C ALA A 12 20.92 45.78 25.75
N PHE A 13 20.36 44.73 26.35
CA PHE A 13 20.82 44.29 27.68
C PHE A 13 20.50 42.80 27.88
N ALA A 14 21.54 42.03 28.17
CA ALA A 14 21.48 40.68 28.66
C ALA A 14 21.23 40.70 30.18
N ALA A 15 20.39 39.79 30.66
CA ALA A 15 20.38 39.44 32.09
C ALA A 15 20.29 37.90 32.21
N LEU A 16 21.39 37.36 32.69
CA LEU A 16 21.62 35.99 33.09
C LEU A 16 20.97 35.75 34.45
N ALA A 17 20.11 34.77 34.61
CA ALA A 17 19.71 34.24 35.91
C ALA A 17 19.90 32.73 35.90
N CYS A 18 21.00 32.28 36.51
CA CYS A 18 21.25 30.91 36.90
C CYS A 18 20.41 30.58 38.13
N VAL A 19 19.54 29.55 38.03
CA VAL A 19 19.02 28.85 39.21
C VAL A 19 19.46 27.41 39.09
N GLY A 20 20.38 27.01 39.96
CA GLY A 20 20.81 25.66 40.13
C GLY A 20 19.74 24.81 40.84
N LEU A 21 19.49 23.65 40.33
CA LEU A 21 18.78 22.57 41.02
C LEU A 21 19.74 21.38 41.12
N ALA A 22 20.04 21.03 42.38
CA ALA A 22 20.86 19.93 42.77
C ALA A 22 20.19 18.61 42.40
N ALA A 23 20.90 17.74 41.65
CA ALA A 23 20.53 16.34 41.43
C ALA A 23 20.98 15.53 42.63
N CYS A 24 20.03 14.88 43.31
CA CYS A 24 20.33 13.80 44.25
C CYS A 24 20.53 12.51 43.44
N GLU A 25 21.77 12.01 43.45
CA GLU A 25 22.12 10.65 43.02
C GLU A 25 21.72 9.63 44.11
N GLU A 26 20.72 8.82 43.84
CA GLU A 26 20.46 7.59 44.61
C GLU A 26 21.22 6.43 43.97
N LYS A 27 22.17 5.87 44.73
CA LYS A 27 22.90 4.61 44.40
C LYS A 27 21.96 3.43 44.61
N PRO A 28 21.87 2.47 43.67
CA PRO A 28 21.18 1.21 43.93
C PRO A 28 22.06 0.28 44.78
N ALA A 29 21.42 -0.34 45.80
CA ALA A 29 21.99 -1.32 46.68
C ALA A 29 22.29 -2.67 45.94
N PRO A 30 23.28 -3.46 46.38
CA PRO A 30 23.63 -4.73 45.76
C PRO A 30 22.62 -5.82 46.13
N VAL A 31 22.07 -6.50 45.09
CA VAL A 31 21.25 -7.70 45.27
C VAL A 31 22.15 -8.93 45.31
N SER A 32 22.08 -9.63 46.44
CA SER A 32 22.72 -10.90 46.73
C SER A 32 22.20 -12.03 45.83
N SER A 33 23.12 -12.72 45.16
CA SER A 33 22.90 -13.93 44.40
C SER A 33 22.91 -15.16 45.31
N SER A 34 21.78 -15.85 45.48
CA SER A 34 21.75 -17.27 45.78
C SER A 34 20.39 -17.86 45.39
N GLY A 35 20.41 -18.81 44.44
CA GLY A 35 19.17 -19.54 44.06
C GLY A 35 19.41 -20.47 42.89
N LYS A 36 19.88 -21.70 43.18
CA LYS A 36 19.82 -22.95 42.43
C LYS A 36 19.00 -22.97 41.14
N ALA A 37 19.65 -23.42 40.04
CA ALA A 37 18.96 -23.86 38.82
C ALA A 37 18.10 -25.10 39.07
N PRO A 38 16.88 -25.17 38.53
CA PRO A 38 16.14 -26.41 38.41
C PRO A 38 16.43 -27.08 37.05
N SER A 39 16.57 -28.39 37.15
CA SER A 39 16.85 -29.35 36.09
C SER A 39 15.80 -29.35 34.98
N SER A 40 16.27 -29.57 33.75
CA SER A 40 15.51 -29.90 32.56
C SER A 40 14.66 -31.16 32.77
N ALA A 41 13.35 -30.99 32.92
CA ALA A 41 12.37 -32.07 32.70
C ALA A 41 11.70 -31.79 31.36
N GLY A 42 11.85 -32.73 30.41
CA GLY A 42 11.17 -32.69 29.13
C GLY A 42 9.66 -32.69 29.31
N MET A 43 9.01 -31.67 28.77
CA MET A 43 7.58 -31.66 28.52
C MET A 43 7.33 -31.82 27.03
N THR A 44 7.07 -33.05 26.62
CA THR A 44 6.33 -33.34 25.39
C THR A 44 4.91 -32.85 25.59
N GLY A 45 4.67 -31.58 25.28
CA GLY A 45 3.33 -31.01 25.27
C GLY A 45 2.62 -31.43 24.00
N SER A 46 1.65 -32.33 24.10
CA SER A 46 0.63 -32.54 23.09
C SER A 46 -0.03 -31.22 22.75
N ILE A 47 -0.02 -30.84 21.46
CA ILE A 47 -0.82 -29.72 20.97
C ILE A 47 -2.29 -30.17 21.04
N SER A 48 -2.95 -29.83 22.14
CA SER A 48 -4.39 -29.97 22.26
C SER A 48 -5.05 -28.98 21.29
N ALA A 49 -5.95 -29.47 20.45
CA ALA A 49 -6.84 -28.61 19.67
C ALA A 49 -7.57 -27.64 20.61
N PRO A 50 -7.79 -26.38 20.22
CA PRO A 50 -8.54 -25.43 21.05
C PRO A 50 -9.94 -25.98 21.30
N GLY A 51 -10.33 -26.05 22.56
CA GLY A 51 -11.71 -26.39 22.95
C GLY A 51 -12.67 -25.28 22.49
N PRO A 52 -14.00 -25.58 22.41
CA PRO A 52 -15.00 -24.60 22.02
C PRO A 52 -15.13 -23.50 23.06
N GLY A 53 -14.56 -22.31 22.81
CA GLY A 53 -14.63 -21.14 23.69
C GLY A 53 -13.40 -20.24 23.73
N GLY A 54 -12.33 -20.53 22.96
CA GLY A 54 -11.19 -19.61 22.80
C GLY A 54 -11.52 -18.45 21.88
N ALA A 55 -10.91 -17.26 22.12
CA ALA A 55 -11.00 -16.13 21.21
C ALA A 55 -10.54 -16.52 19.80
N ALA A 56 -11.23 -16.03 18.77
CA ALA A 56 -10.85 -16.28 17.38
C ALA A 56 -9.42 -15.78 17.12
N PRO A 57 -8.62 -16.52 16.30
CA PRO A 57 -7.29 -16.07 15.92
C PRO A 57 -7.34 -14.70 15.23
N GLN A 58 -6.49 -13.78 15.67
CA GLN A 58 -6.46 -12.41 15.19
C GLN A 58 -5.34 -12.21 14.16
N PHE A 59 -5.67 -11.50 13.08
CA PHE A 59 -4.74 -11.15 12.00
C PHE A 59 -4.91 -9.68 11.60
N THR A 60 -3.80 -9.03 11.25
CA THR A 60 -3.79 -7.63 10.84
C THR A 60 -3.60 -7.51 9.34
N LEU A 61 -4.52 -6.78 8.68
CA LEU A 61 -4.41 -6.36 7.27
C LEU A 61 -4.12 -4.85 7.21
N ALA A 62 -2.92 -4.49 6.74
CA ALA A 62 -2.55 -3.10 6.45
C ALA A 62 -3.02 -2.71 5.04
N TRP A 63 -3.62 -1.53 4.90
CA TRP A 63 -4.09 -1.01 3.62
C TRP A 63 -4.04 0.52 3.60
N SER A 64 -3.91 1.09 2.40
CA SER A 64 -3.98 2.53 2.17
C SER A 64 -5.16 2.88 1.25
N GLU A 65 -5.50 4.16 1.19
CA GLU A 65 -6.54 4.64 0.28
C GLU A 65 -6.15 4.36 -1.18
N TYR A 66 -6.75 3.33 -1.73
CA TYR A 66 -6.70 3.00 -3.16
C TYR A 66 -8.04 2.37 -3.57
N PRO A 67 -8.54 2.56 -4.79
CA PRO A 67 -9.92 2.19 -5.12
C PRO A 67 -10.29 0.75 -4.75
N SER A 68 -9.46 -0.23 -5.13
CA SER A 68 -9.75 -1.64 -4.88
C SER A 68 -9.48 -2.08 -3.43
N TRP A 69 -8.60 -1.40 -2.72
CA TRP A 69 -8.27 -1.70 -1.31
C TRP A 69 -9.28 -1.06 -0.35
N SER A 70 -9.86 0.08 -0.71
CA SER A 70 -10.92 0.74 0.08
C SER A 70 -12.19 -0.10 0.21
N THR A 71 -12.32 -1.17 -0.58
CA THR A 71 -13.38 -2.18 -0.43
C THR A 71 -13.39 -2.83 0.96
N PHE A 72 -12.25 -3.01 1.61
CA PHE A 72 -12.17 -3.53 2.99
C PHE A 72 -12.76 -2.56 4.00
N GLY A 73 -12.55 -1.25 3.81
CA GLY A 73 -13.19 -0.22 4.64
C GLY A 73 -14.71 -0.19 4.46
N VAL A 74 -15.21 -0.35 3.23
CA VAL A 74 -16.65 -0.48 2.96
C VAL A 74 -17.22 -1.75 3.59
N ALA A 75 -16.51 -2.87 3.53
CA ALA A 75 -16.93 -4.12 4.16
C ALA A 75 -17.05 -3.99 5.68
N SER A 76 -16.18 -3.20 6.30
CA SER A 76 -16.28 -2.88 7.73
C SER A 76 -17.52 -2.04 8.04
N ASP A 77 -17.80 -1.00 7.27
CA ASP A 77 -19.01 -0.17 7.46
C ASP A 77 -20.31 -0.98 7.28
N LEU A 78 -20.28 -2.00 6.42
CA LEU A 78 -21.43 -2.89 6.18
C LEU A 78 -21.54 -4.03 7.21
N GLY A 79 -20.62 -4.16 8.16
CA GLY A 79 -20.59 -5.22 9.14
C GLY A 79 -20.22 -6.61 8.61
N LEU A 80 -19.73 -6.69 7.35
CA LEU A 80 -19.22 -7.93 6.77
C LEU A 80 -17.96 -8.40 7.50
N ILE A 81 -17.06 -7.47 7.78
CA ILE A 81 -15.94 -7.62 8.72
C ILE A 81 -16.02 -6.46 9.73
N SER A 82 -15.43 -6.62 10.91
CA SER A 82 -15.41 -5.52 11.88
C SER A 82 -14.25 -4.56 11.64
N GLY A 83 -13.06 -5.08 11.38
CA GLY A 83 -11.83 -4.31 11.29
C GLY A 83 -11.26 -3.87 12.64
N GLU A 84 -11.95 -4.14 13.75
CA GLU A 84 -11.55 -3.79 15.12
C GLU A 84 -11.18 -5.04 15.93
N PRO A 85 -10.11 -4.99 16.75
CA PRO A 85 -9.69 -6.13 17.56
C PRO A 85 -10.80 -6.65 18.49
N GLY A 86 -11.01 -7.97 18.51
CA GLY A 86 -11.97 -8.62 19.38
C GLY A 86 -13.43 -8.45 18.97
N LYS A 87 -13.70 -7.82 17.83
CA LYS A 87 -15.03 -7.74 17.24
C LYS A 87 -15.06 -8.51 15.93
N MET A 88 -16.19 -9.11 15.62
CA MET A 88 -16.33 -9.97 14.44
C MET A 88 -17.59 -9.62 13.65
N GLY A 89 -17.43 -9.29 12.37
CA GLY A 89 -18.50 -9.18 11.40
C GLY A 89 -19.01 -10.54 10.93
N GLU A 90 -19.88 -10.55 9.92
CA GLU A 90 -20.53 -11.77 9.41
C GLU A 90 -19.53 -12.78 8.82
N ILE A 91 -18.61 -12.31 7.97
CA ILE A 91 -17.60 -13.15 7.30
C ILE A 91 -16.57 -13.66 8.30
N GLU A 92 -16.16 -12.81 9.26
CA GLU A 92 -15.23 -13.21 10.32
C GLU A 92 -15.80 -14.32 11.19
N LYS A 93 -17.08 -14.21 11.59
CA LYS A 93 -17.79 -15.27 12.33
C LYS A 93 -17.87 -16.56 11.54
N LYS A 94 -18.15 -16.48 10.24
CA LYS A 94 -18.22 -17.64 9.34
C LYS A 94 -16.88 -18.37 9.25
N HIS A 95 -15.77 -17.65 9.23
CA HIS A 95 -14.42 -18.21 9.13
C HIS A 95 -13.74 -18.42 10.49
N ASN A 96 -14.36 -17.97 11.58
CA ASN A 96 -13.81 -18.00 12.95
C ASN A 96 -12.43 -17.34 13.03
N VAL A 97 -12.31 -16.12 12.49
CA VAL A 97 -11.10 -15.28 12.52
C VAL A 97 -11.45 -13.85 12.84
N ASP A 98 -10.54 -13.13 13.48
CA ASP A 98 -10.66 -11.70 13.81
C ASP A 98 -9.72 -10.91 12.90
N ILE A 99 -10.26 -10.03 12.04
CA ILE A 99 -9.52 -9.23 11.05
C ILE A 99 -9.38 -7.81 11.59
N VAL A 100 -8.15 -7.41 11.89
CA VAL A 100 -7.85 -6.03 12.30
C VAL A 100 -7.40 -5.23 11.10
N LEU A 101 -8.17 -4.22 10.70
CA LEU A 101 -7.81 -3.31 9.62
C LEU A 101 -6.87 -2.21 10.12
N ARG A 102 -5.81 -1.93 9.37
CA ARG A 102 -4.90 -0.79 9.60
C ARG A 102 -4.83 0.09 8.37
N LEU A 103 -5.61 1.18 8.39
CA LEU A 103 -5.55 2.22 7.37
C LEU A 103 -4.38 3.16 7.70
N THR A 104 -3.46 3.33 6.75
CA THR A 104 -2.36 4.30 6.84
C THR A 104 -1.88 4.66 5.42
N ASP A 105 -0.83 5.49 5.29
CA ASP A 105 -0.20 5.75 4.00
C ASP A 105 0.49 4.48 3.44
N TYR A 106 0.74 4.50 2.13
CA TYR A 106 1.23 3.32 1.42
C TYR A 106 2.63 2.86 1.89
N ASP A 107 3.54 3.79 2.13
CA ASP A 107 4.90 3.50 2.58
C ASP A 107 4.90 2.89 4.01
N THR A 108 4.04 3.42 4.88
CA THR A 108 3.81 2.85 6.22
C THR A 108 3.21 1.45 6.13
N CYS A 109 2.27 1.18 5.21
CA CYS A 109 1.75 -0.19 4.99
C CYS A 109 2.87 -1.18 4.63
N MET A 110 3.76 -0.79 3.70
CA MET A 110 4.91 -1.61 3.31
C MET A 110 5.86 -1.86 4.48
N THR A 111 6.12 -0.83 5.27
CA THR A 111 6.97 -0.91 6.48
C THR A 111 6.36 -1.81 7.55
N MET A 112 5.06 -1.68 7.83
CA MET A 112 4.34 -2.56 8.77
C MET A 112 4.40 -4.02 8.33
N TYR A 113 4.22 -4.29 7.05
CA TYR A 113 4.32 -5.63 6.51
C TYR A 113 5.75 -6.16 6.60
N GLY A 114 6.73 -5.43 6.11
CA GLY A 114 8.14 -5.84 6.13
C GLY A 114 8.70 -6.10 7.53
N SER A 115 8.30 -5.29 8.53
CA SER A 115 8.69 -5.46 9.94
C SER A 115 7.95 -6.58 10.68
N GLY A 116 6.88 -7.13 10.10
CA GLY A 116 6.04 -8.15 10.75
C GLY A 116 4.95 -7.60 11.67
N SER A 117 4.74 -6.27 11.67
CA SER A 117 3.66 -5.62 12.44
C SER A 117 2.26 -5.80 11.81
N ALA A 118 2.19 -6.23 10.56
CA ALA A 118 0.97 -6.65 9.89
C ALA A 118 1.14 -8.06 9.32
N ASP A 119 0.12 -8.90 9.39
CA ASP A 119 0.12 -10.26 8.84
C ASP A 119 -0.08 -10.27 7.33
N ALA A 120 -0.84 -9.31 6.83
CA ALA A 120 -1.14 -9.10 5.43
C ALA A 120 -1.08 -7.61 5.05
N VAL A 121 -0.95 -7.35 3.76
CA VAL A 121 -0.88 -6.00 3.21
C VAL A 121 -1.56 -5.91 1.86
N CYS A 122 -2.20 -4.80 1.60
CA CYS A 122 -2.59 -4.37 0.25
C CYS A 122 -1.38 -3.67 -0.40
N ILE A 123 -0.86 -4.23 -1.49
CA ILE A 123 0.42 -3.83 -2.08
C ILE A 123 0.46 -4.17 -3.58
N THR A 124 1.29 -3.49 -4.36
CA THR A 124 1.47 -3.80 -5.78
C THR A 124 2.38 -5.01 -5.99
N ASN A 125 2.28 -5.61 -7.18
CA ASN A 125 3.15 -6.73 -7.60
C ASN A 125 4.64 -6.38 -7.53
N MET A 126 5.02 -5.17 -7.87
CA MET A 126 6.40 -4.71 -7.83
C MET A 126 6.88 -4.50 -6.39
N ASP A 127 6.10 -3.75 -5.61
CA ASP A 127 6.53 -3.33 -4.28
C ASP A 127 6.59 -4.49 -3.28
N THR A 128 5.90 -5.60 -3.60
CA THR A 128 5.98 -6.87 -2.83
C THR A 128 7.37 -7.51 -2.89
N LEU A 129 8.14 -7.28 -3.97
CA LEU A 129 9.41 -7.97 -4.19
C LEU A 129 10.45 -7.65 -3.10
N ASN A 130 10.50 -6.42 -2.61
CA ASN A 130 11.46 -6.04 -1.58
C ASN A 130 11.20 -6.71 -0.22
N PRO A 131 10.00 -6.61 0.40
CA PRO A 131 9.73 -7.32 1.64
C PRO A 131 9.77 -8.86 1.50
N ALA A 132 9.47 -9.42 0.32
CA ALA A 132 9.50 -10.86 0.09
C ALA A 132 10.88 -11.48 0.29
N ILE A 133 11.96 -10.74 0.07
CA ILE A 133 13.35 -11.23 0.28
C ILE A 133 13.60 -11.68 1.72
N THR A 134 13.05 -10.97 2.68
CA THR A 134 13.27 -11.25 4.12
C THR A 134 12.06 -11.92 4.77
N ARG A 135 10.91 -11.87 4.12
CA ARG A 135 9.66 -12.38 4.62
C ARG A 135 8.89 -13.11 3.51
N ALA A 136 9.04 -14.43 3.45
CA ALA A 136 8.34 -15.24 2.48
C ALA A 136 6.85 -14.89 2.43
N SER A 137 6.35 -14.58 1.25
CA SER A 137 5.08 -13.92 1.00
C SER A 137 4.20 -14.71 0.05
N VAL A 138 2.89 -14.62 0.23
CA VAL A 138 1.89 -15.29 -0.63
C VAL A 138 0.87 -14.25 -1.10
N ALA A 139 0.83 -13.98 -2.40
CA ALA A 139 -0.22 -13.20 -3.04
C ALA A 139 -1.46 -14.09 -3.18
N ILE A 140 -2.51 -13.77 -2.43
CA ILE A 140 -3.74 -14.58 -2.35
C ILE A 140 -4.84 -14.08 -3.26
N LEU A 141 -4.75 -12.81 -3.72
CA LEU A 141 -5.82 -12.13 -4.43
C LEU A 141 -5.25 -10.94 -5.24
N PRO A 142 -5.40 -10.89 -6.56
CA PRO A 142 -5.28 -9.64 -7.30
C PRO A 142 -6.57 -8.83 -7.14
N THR A 143 -6.44 -7.56 -6.80
CA THR A 143 -7.61 -6.69 -6.59
C THR A 143 -7.92 -5.82 -7.80
N SER A 144 -6.90 -5.23 -8.42
CA SER A 144 -7.09 -4.40 -9.62
C SER A 144 -5.81 -4.26 -10.45
N THR A 145 -5.96 -3.61 -11.58
CA THR A 145 -4.84 -3.10 -12.38
C THR A 145 -5.10 -1.64 -12.75
N SER A 146 -4.04 -0.85 -12.77
CA SER A 146 -4.12 0.57 -13.13
C SER A 146 -4.28 0.76 -14.65
N VAL A 147 -5.28 1.56 -15.05
CA VAL A 147 -5.61 1.89 -16.44
C VAL A 147 -5.78 3.42 -16.54
N GLY A 148 -4.73 4.17 -16.24
CA GLY A 148 -4.75 5.63 -16.14
C GLY A 148 -4.90 6.15 -14.71
N GLY A 149 -4.92 5.26 -13.71
CA GLY A 149 -4.94 5.62 -12.28
C GLY A 149 -3.62 6.18 -11.78
N ASP A 150 -2.50 5.78 -12.40
CA ASP A 150 -1.17 6.35 -12.19
C ASP A 150 -0.82 7.27 -13.33
N ALA A 151 -0.49 8.54 -13.06
CA ALA A 151 -0.30 9.54 -14.11
C ALA A 151 0.78 10.56 -13.80
N CYS A 152 1.50 10.94 -14.85
CA CYS A 152 2.35 12.12 -14.84
C CYS A 152 1.50 13.37 -15.14
N ILE A 153 1.36 14.23 -14.14
CA ILE A 153 0.61 15.48 -14.24
C ILE A 153 1.60 16.63 -14.39
N VAL A 154 1.30 17.56 -15.29
CA VAL A 154 2.16 18.69 -15.58
C VAL A 154 1.39 20.00 -15.67
N THR A 155 2.10 21.11 -15.40
CA THR A 155 1.65 22.48 -15.65
C THR A 155 2.70 23.22 -16.48
N GLY A 156 2.28 23.94 -17.52
CA GLY A 156 3.19 24.72 -18.37
C GLY A 156 4.21 23.92 -19.18
N ILE A 157 4.11 22.59 -19.22
CA ILE A 157 5.00 21.68 -19.98
C ILE A 157 4.22 21.17 -21.20
N ALA A 158 4.70 21.46 -22.40
CA ALA A 158 3.95 21.22 -23.64
C ALA A 158 3.90 19.74 -24.06
N ASP A 159 5.00 19.01 -23.89
CA ASP A 159 5.14 17.61 -24.30
C ASP A 159 6.20 16.88 -23.46
N VAL A 160 6.42 15.60 -23.73
CA VAL A 160 7.38 14.77 -22.99
C VAL A 160 8.81 15.26 -23.18
N LYS A 161 9.17 15.80 -24.36
CA LYS A 161 10.52 16.33 -24.61
C LYS A 161 10.79 17.58 -23.78
N ALA A 162 9.78 18.42 -23.56
CA ALA A 162 9.86 19.60 -22.69
C ALA A 162 9.97 19.26 -21.19
N LEU A 163 9.73 18.00 -20.80
CA LEU A 163 9.93 17.50 -19.45
C LEU A 163 11.42 17.25 -19.14
N ARG A 164 12.27 17.09 -20.16
CA ARG A 164 13.71 16.86 -19.98
C ARG A 164 14.34 18.01 -19.18
N GLY A 165 15.21 17.67 -18.23
CA GLY A 165 15.86 18.64 -17.35
C GLY A 165 14.96 19.25 -16.27
N LYS A 166 13.69 18.87 -16.20
CA LYS A 166 12.76 19.23 -15.12
C LYS A 166 12.65 18.11 -14.11
N LYS A 167 12.44 18.47 -12.84
CA LYS A 167 12.18 17.49 -11.78
C LYS A 167 10.74 16.99 -11.88
N VAL A 168 10.58 15.68 -11.81
CA VAL A 168 9.28 15.01 -11.66
C VAL A 168 9.23 14.42 -10.25
N TYR A 169 8.30 14.87 -9.43
CA TYR A 169 8.19 14.45 -8.05
C TYR A 169 7.21 13.28 -7.92
N GLY A 170 7.61 12.24 -7.22
CA GLY A 170 6.81 11.06 -6.93
C GLY A 170 7.54 10.11 -5.99
N LEU A 171 6.91 9.04 -5.57
CA LEU A 171 7.52 8.08 -4.66
C LEU A 171 8.57 7.25 -5.41
N ALA A 172 9.85 7.52 -5.11
CA ALA A 172 10.97 6.81 -5.72
C ALA A 172 11.06 5.36 -5.16
N LYS A 173 11.64 4.47 -5.97
CA LYS A 173 11.80 3.04 -5.64
C LYS A 173 10.47 2.32 -5.39
N SER A 174 9.39 2.82 -5.93
CA SER A 174 8.05 2.24 -5.88
C SER A 174 7.47 2.08 -7.29
N VAL A 175 6.25 1.57 -7.34
CA VAL A 175 5.48 1.44 -8.59
C VAL A 175 5.32 2.76 -9.33
N SER A 176 5.34 3.92 -8.65
CA SER A 176 5.30 5.24 -9.32
C SER A 176 6.51 5.49 -10.20
N GLU A 177 7.73 5.23 -9.71
CA GLU A 177 8.93 5.36 -10.52
C GLU A 177 8.95 4.33 -11.66
N TYR A 178 8.51 3.10 -11.40
CA TYR A 178 8.32 2.08 -12.43
C TYR A 178 7.39 2.56 -13.54
N ALA A 179 6.20 3.03 -13.20
CA ALA A 179 5.21 3.52 -14.16
C ALA A 179 5.77 4.69 -14.98
N PHE A 180 6.47 5.63 -14.33
CA PHE A 180 7.15 6.75 -15.01
C PHE A 180 8.15 6.26 -16.06
N VAL A 181 9.05 5.37 -15.65
CA VAL A 181 10.09 4.81 -16.54
C VAL A 181 9.46 4.04 -17.70
N ARG A 182 8.50 3.17 -17.42
CA ARG A 182 7.85 2.34 -18.45
C ARG A 182 7.05 3.17 -19.45
N CYS A 183 6.32 4.19 -18.99
CA CYS A 183 5.61 5.10 -19.89
C CYS A 183 6.59 5.86 -20.82
N LEU A 184 7.72 6.33 -20.29
CA LEU A 184 8.77 6.98 -21.12
C LEU A 184 9.32 6.01 -22.19
N GLU A 185 9.61 4.76 -21.80
CA GLU A 185 10.08 3.74 -22.75
C GLU A 185 9.03 3.47 -23.86
N LYS A 186 7.73 3.40 -23.51
CA LYS A 186 6.64 3.25 -24.47
C LYS A 186 6.52 4.44 -25.44
N LEU A 187 6.89 5.64 -24.98
CA LEU A 187 6.94 6.85 -25.80
C LEU A 187 8.24 6.98 -26.62
N GLY A 188 9.14 6.00 -26.54
CA GLY A 188 10.43 6.00 -27.25
C GLY A 188 11.49 6.91 -26.63
N GLU A 189 11.28 7.35 -25.39
CA GLU A 189 12.20 8.20 -24.66
C GLU A 189 13.20 7.36 -23.83
N LYS A 190 14.37 7.96 -23.54
CA LYS A 190 15.35 7.33 -22.64
C LYS A 190 15.10 7.82 -21.21
N PRO A 191 14.74 6.95 -20.25
CA PRO A 191 14.46 7.38 -18.88
C PRO A 191 15.61 8.15 -18.21
N SER A 192 16.86 7.86 -18.58
CA SER A 192 18.04 8.59 -18.08
C SER A 192 18.10 10.07 -18.44
N ASP A 193 17.30 10.52 -19.40
CA ASP A 193 17.22 11.94 -19.79
C ASP A 193 16.27 12.74 -18.88
N PHE A 194 15.63 12.08 -17.91
CA PHE A 194 14.61 12.65 -17.03
C PHE A 194 15.04 12.53 -15.57
N MET A 195 14.59 13.48 -14.73
CA MET A 195 14.93 13.53 -13.31
C MET A 195 13.71 13.16 -12.46
N PHE A 196 13.64 11.90 -12.00
CA PHE A 196 12.68 11.49 -10.99
C PHE A 196 13.19 11.87 -9.60
N THR A 197 12.36 12.53 -8.80
CA THR A 197 12.75 13.06 -7.49
C THR A 197 11.82 12.50 -6.43
N ASN A 198 12.39 11.88 -5.41
CA ASN A 198 11.59 11.28 -4.32
C ASN A 198 10.79 12.31 -3.56
N MET A 199 9.49 12.07 -3.47
CA MET A 199 8.57 12.85 -2.66
C MET A 199 7.31 12.02 -2.37
N ASP A 200 6.75 12.19 -1.16
CA ASP A 200 5.44 11.63 -0.84
C ASP A 200 4.38 12.11 -1.85
N PRO A 201 3.51 11.23 -2.36
CA PRO A 201 2.56 11.59 -3.41
C PRO A 201 1.55 12.65 -3.01
N GLY A 202 1.09 12.61 -1.74
CA GLY A 202 0.18 13.63 -1.20
C GLY A 202 0.87 14.99 -1.10
N ALA A 203 2.13 15.02 -0.64
CA ALA A 203 2.94 16.22 -0.57
C ALA A 203 3.23 16.78 -1.97
N ALA A 204 3.56 15.93 -2.96
CA ALA A 204 3.79 16.33 -4.35
C ALA A 204 2.52 16.94 -4.97
N ALA A 205 1.38 16.29 -4.78
CA ALA A 205 0.08 16.79 -5.21
C ALA A 205 -0.27 18.13 -4.56
N GLN A 206 -0.10 18.25 -3.24
CA GLN A 206 -0.35 19.49 -2.51
C GLN A 206 0.54 20.65 -3.00
N ALA A 207 1.84 20.39 -3.21
CA ALA A 207 2.77 21.40 -3.72
C ALA A 207 2.33 21.92 -5.10
N MET A 208 1.92 21.03 -6.01
CA MET A 208 1.38 21.42 -7.31
C MET A 208 0.05 22.16 -7.18
N GLN A 209 -0.89 21.68 -6.36
CA GLN A 209 -2.20 22.29 -6.12
C GLN A 209 -2.08 23.73 -5.58
N THR A 210 -1.14 23.97 -4.69
CA THR A 210 -0.87 25.29 -4.11
C THR A 210 0.04 26.19 -4.95
N LYS A 211 0.38 25.75 -6.18
CA LYS A 211 1.25 26.51 -7.13
C LYS A 211 2.63 26.82 -6.57
N GLN A 212 3.18 25.91 -5.76
CA GLN A 212 4.53 26.09 -5.25
C GLN A 212 5.53 26.07 -6.42
N ALA A 213 6.46 27.03 -6.43
CA ALA A 213 7.44 27.17 -7.51
C ALA A 213 8.34 25.92 -7.63
N GLY A 214 8.52 25.43 -8.87
CA GLY A 214 9.34 24.27 -9.17
C GLY A 214 8.62 22.91 -9.10
N TYR A 215 7.33 22.90 -8.74
CA TYR A 215 6.50 21.69 -8.73
C TYR A 215 5.56 21.65 -9.96
N ASP A 216 6.18 21.71 -11.14
CA ASP A 216 5.46 21.75 -12.42
C ASP A 216 5.20 20.36 -13.01
N ALA A 217 5.78 19.31 -12.44
CA ALA A 217 5.58 17.92 -12.85
C ALA A 217 5.59 16.97 -11.65
N ILE A 218 4.58 16.12 -11.57
CA ILE A 218 4.45 15.09 -10.54
C ILE A 218 4.05 13.75 -11.18
N MET A 219 4.47 12.64 -10.58
CA MET A 219 4.01 11.29 -10.91
C MET A 219 3.33 10.70 -9.69
N VAL A 220 2.02 10.59 -9.74
CA VAL A 220 1.18 10.20 -8.60
C VAL A 220 0.04 9.30 -9.08
N TRP A 221 -0.70 8.74 -8.13
CA TRP A 221 -1.88 7.90 -8.41
C TRP A 221 -3.18 8.50 -7.85
N ASN A 222 -4.31 7.90 -8.19
CA ASN A 222 -5.60 8.28 -7.60
C ASN A 222 -5.61 7.97 -6.08
N PRO A 223 -6.07 8.90 -5.23
CA PRO A 223 -6.93 10.05 -5.55
C PRO A 223 -6.18 11.32 -5.96
N PHE A 224 -4.85 11.38 -5.80
CA PHE A 224 -4.05 12.60 -6.00
C PHE A 224 -4.14 13.12 -7.45
N VAL A 225 -4.24 12.22 -8.44
CA VAL A 225 -4.46 12.59 -9.86
C VAL A 225 -5.74 13.43 -9.98
N LEU A 226 -6.86 12.89 -9.55
CA LEU A 226 -8.17 13.55 -9.68
C LEU A 226 -8.26 14.83 -8.87
N GLN A 227 -7.74 14.82 -7.64
CA GLN A 227 -7.71 16.00 -6.78
C GLN A 227 -6.90 17.12 -7.42
N THR A 228 -5.70 16.81 -7.96
CA THR A 228 -4.84 17.80 -8.59
C THR A 228 -5.49 18.38 -9.85
N LEU A 229 -6.05 17.55 -10.73
CA LEU A 229 -6.75 18.01 -11.95
C LEU A 229 -8.00 18.84 -11.62
N LYS A 230 -8.70 18.53 -10.53
CA LYS A 230 -9.86 19.32 -10.07
C LYS A 230 -9.45 20.68 -9.52
N MET A 231 -8.35 20.76 -8.77
CA MET A 231 -7.89 21.99 -8.13
C MET A 231 -7.05 22.90 -9.04
N ARG A 232 -6.45 22.35 -10.09
CA ARG A 232 -5.56 23.05 -11.02
C ARG A 232 -6.08 22.95 -12.45
N SER A 233 -6.82 23.96 -12.88
CA SER A 233 -7.40 24.01 -14.25
C SER A 233 -6.34 24.10 -15.36
N ASP A 234 -5.12 24.51 -15.04
CA ASP A 234 -3.95 24.55 -15.92
C ASP A 234 -3.09 23.27 -15.88
N ALA A 235 -3.43 22.32 -15.02
CA ALA A 235 -2.79 21.02 -14.98
C ALA A 235 -3.44 20.04 -15.96
N ARG A 236 -2.62 19.15 -16.51
CA ARG A 236 -3.07 18.08 -17.40
C ARG A 236 -2.26 16.81 -17.21
N VAL A 237 -2.82 15.69 -17.59
CA VAL A 237 -2.08 14.45 -17.73
C VAL A 237 -1.19 14.54 -18.96
N LEU A 238 0.09 14.25 -18.77
CA LEU A 238 1.08 14.17 -19.86
C LEU A 238 1.12 12.75 -20.44
N PHE A 239 1.15 11.76 -19.59
CA PHE A 239 1.02 10.33 -19.88
C PHE A 239 0.56 9.59 -18.63
N ASP A 240 0.05 8.37 -18.78
CA ASP A 240 -0.47 7.55 -17.68
C ASP A 240 -0.30 6.05 -17.92
N SER A 241 -0.71 5.26 -16.93
CA SER A 241 -0.60 3.79 -16.90
C SER A 241 -1.45 3.07 -17.94
N SER A 242 -2.36 3.73 -18.66
CA SER A 242 -3.10 3.09 -19.75
C SER A 242 -2.19 2.64 -20.91
N SER A 243 -0.97 3.22 -21.01
CA SER A 243 0.06 2.83 -21.99
C SER A 243 0.82 1.55 -21.59
N ILE A 244 0.67 1.07 -20.37
CA ILE A 244 1.33 -0.13 -19.81
C ILE A 244 0.29 -1.08 -19.18
N PRO A 245 -0.69 -1.56 -19.95
CA PRO A 245 -1.80 -2.35 -19.41
C PRO A 245 -1.28 -3.60 -18.71
N GLU A 246 -1.88 -3.93 -17.56
CA GLU A 246 -1.56 -5.10 -16.74
C GLU A 246 -0.08 -5.20 -16.29
N GLU A 247 0.64 -4.07 -16.25
CA GLU A 247 1.97 -4.04 -15.64
C GLU A 247 1.91 -3.65 -14.15
N ILE A 248 0.91 -2.87 -13.73
CA ILE A 248 0.66 -2.49 -12.33
C ILE A 248 -0.51 -3.32 -11.82
N ILE A 249 -0.23 -4.27 -10.93
CA ILE A 249 -1.23 -5.17 -10.35
C ILE A 249 -1.30 -4.92 -8.84
N ASP A 250 -2.47 -4.51 -8.39
CA ASP A 250 -2.79 -4.35 -6.98
C ASP A 250 -3.19 -5.70 -6.40
N MET A 251 -2.71 -6.04 -5.21
CA MET A 251 -2.91 -7.36 -4.62
C MET A 251 -3.15 -7.27 -3.12
N VAL A 252 -3.65 -8.37 -2.55
CA VAL A 252 -3.49 -8.69 -1.14
C VAL A 252 -2.44 -9.77 -1.00
N VAL A 253 -1.45 -9.50 -0.16
CA VAL A 253 -0.33 -10.40 0.12
C VAL A 253 -0.30 -10.73 1.60
N VAL A 254 -0.14 -12.01 1.94
CA VAL A 254 -0.07 -12.52 3.31
C VAL A 254 1.31 -13.10 3.54
N ALA A 255 1.88 -12.85 4.72
CA ALA A 255 3.13 -13.50 5.09
C ALA A 255 2.95 -15.02 5.22
N LYS A 256 3.86 -15.79 4.63
CA LYS A 256 3.83 -17.26 4.69
C LYS A 256 3.71 -17.77 6.14
N GLY A 257 4.49 -17.19 7.06
CA GLY A 257 4.44 -17.53 8.47
C GLY A 257 3.08 -17.22 9.13
N SER A 258 2.34 -16.23 8.63
CA SER A 258 0.98 -15.93 9.11
C SER A 258 -0.04 -16.93 8.55
N LEU A 259 0.10 -17.38 7.31
CA LEU A 259 -0.72 -18.46 6.75
C LEU A 259 -0.52 -19.81 7.47
N ASP A 260 0.67 -20.03 8.01
CA ASP A 260 1.01 -21.26 8.72
C ASP A 260 0.52 -21.28 10.20
N LYS A 261 0.07 -20.13 10.74
CA LYS A 261 -0.57 -20.05 12.06
C LYS A 261 -1.96 -20.69 12.03
N ALA A 262 -2.45 -21.10 13.21
CA ALA A 262 -3.85 -21.50 13.37
C ALA A 262 -4.78 -20.36 12.93
N GLY A 263 -5.74 -20.63 12.07
CA GLY A 263 -6.64 -19.64 11.48
C GLY A 263 -6.08 -18.84 10.30
N GLY A 264 -4.81 -19.05 9.91
CA GLY A 264 -4.20 -18.26 8.84
C GLY A 264 -4.79 -18.49 7.45
N LYS A 265 -5.19 -19.72 7.13
CA LYS A 265 -5.89 -20.04 5.88
C LYS A 265 -7.33 -19.54 5.89
N GLU A 266 -7.99 -19.63 7.02
CA GLU A 266 -9.32 -19.09 7.25
C GLU A 266 -9.33 -17.57 7.14
N PHE A 267 -8.31 -16.89 7.67
CA PHE A 267 -8.08 -15.46 7.47
C PHE A 267 -7.95 -15.11 5.98
N ALA A 268 -7.08 -15.79 5.24
CA ALA A 268 -6.91 -15.55 3.80
C ALA A 268 -8.21 -15.79 3.03
N ALA A 269 -8.96 -16.85 3.37
CA ALA A 269 -10.27 -17.13 2.77
C ALA A 269 -11.30 -16.04 3.09
N ALA A 270 -11.33 -15.55 4.32
CA ALA A 270 -12.21 -14.45 4.74
C ALA A 270 -11.89 -13.15 3.99
N VAL A 271 -10.61 -12.81 3.83
CA VAL A 271 -10.17 -11.63 3.07
C VAL A 271 -10.60 -11.74 1.60
N VAL A 272 -10.41 -12.89 0.96
CA VAL A 272 -10.82 -13.12 -0.44
C VAL A 272 -12.35 -13.04 -0.59
N GLU A 273 -13.10 -13.65 0.32
CA GLU A 273 -14.57 -13.58 0.32
C GLU A 273 -15.06 -12.14 0.50
N THR A 274 -14.46 -11.40 1.43
CA THR A 274 -14.81 -9.99 1.70
C THR A 274 -14.65 -9.13 0.45
N TYR A 275 -13.53 -9.27 -0.27
CA TYR A 275 -13.29 -8.52 -1.49
C TYR A 275 -14.34 -8.83 -2.57
N TYR A 276 -14.64 -10.09 -2.84
CA TYR A 276 -15.60 -10.47 -3.86
C TYR A 276 -17.03 -10.14 -3.47
N GLU A 277 -17.38 -10.15 -2.19
CA GLU A 277 -18.72 -9.75 -1.73
C GLU A 277 -18.98 -8.25 -2.02
N ILE A 278 -17.99 -7.39 -1.79
CA ILE A 278 -18.12 -5.97 -2.16
C ILE A 278 -18.20 -5.82 -3.68
N ASN A 279 -17.43 -6.57 -4.45
CA ASN A 279 -17.49 -6.51 -5.92
C ASN A 279 -18.82 -7.00 -6.49
N LYS A 280 -19.47 -8.00 -5.88
CA LYS A 280 -20.84 -8.40 -6.22
C LYS A 280 -21.81 -7.23 -6.03
N ARG A 281 -21.69 -6.49 -4.93
CA ARG A 281 -22.52 -5.31 -4.65
C ARG A 281 -22.27 -4.16 -5.62
N ILE A 282 -21.02 -3.96 -6.06
CA ILE A 282 -20.67 -2.99 -7.11
C ILE A 282 -21.28 -3.42 -8.46
N ALA A 283 -21.34 -4.71 -8.74
CA ALA A 283 -21.90 -5.23 -10.01
C ALA A 283 -23.44 -5.29 -10.04
N ASP A 284 -24.11 -5.41 -8.89
CA ASP A 284 -25.56 -5.45 -8.82
C ASP A 284 -26.16 -4.05 -9.00
N PRO A 285 -26.99 -3.81 -10.04
CA PRO A 285 -27.61 -2.50 -10.29
C PRO A 285 -28.43 -1.94 -9.10
N LYS A 286 -28.92 -2.80 -8.21
CA LYS A 286 -29.70 -2.38 -7.03
C LYS A 286 -28.84 -1.80 -5.92
N THR A 287 -27.57 -2.20 -5.83
CA THR A 287 -26.65 -1.81 -4.75
C THR A 287 -25.43 -1.05 -5.26
N SER A 288 -25.20 -1.00 -6.57
CA SER A 288 -24.02 -0.40 -7.20
C SER A 288 -23.79 1.04 -6.76
N ASP A 289 -24.75 1.93 -6.98
CA ASP A 289 -24.57 3.35 -6.67
C ASP A 289 -24.33 3.58 -5.17
N ALA A 290 -25.08 2.90 -4.29
CA ALA A 290 -24.88 3.00 -2.84
C ALA A 290 -23.50 2.48 -2.42
N THR A 291 -23.03 1.38 -3.03
CA THR A 291 -21.69 0.81 -2.73
C THR A 291 -20.58 1.73 -3.26
N LEU A 292 -20.75 2.34 -4.44
CA LEU A 292 -19.79 3.30 -4.98
C LEU A 292 -19.75 4.61 -4.16
N VAL A 293 -20.88 5.08 -3.63
CA VAL A 293 -20.91 6.21 -2.68
C VAL A 293 -20.14 5.87 -1.41
N ALA A 294 -20.37 4.68 -0.83
CA ALA A 294 -19.61 4.22 0.34
C ALA A 294 -18.11 4.08 0.03
N LEU A 295 -17.77 3.57 -1.15
CA LEU A 295 -16.38 3.47 -1.60
C LEU A 295 -15.74 4.85 -1.76
N GLY A 296 -16.44 5.81 -2.35
CA GLY A 296 -16.00 7.19 -2.48
C GLY A 296 -15.76 7.86 -1.12
N ALA A 297 -16.60 7.58 -0.12
CA ALA A 297 -16.41 8.07 1.25
C ALA A 297 -15.12 7.53 1.90
N LYS A 298 -14.71 6.29 1.57
CA LYS A 298 -13.44 5.67 2.02
C LYS A 298 -12.25 6.00 1.11
N PHE A 299 -12.52 6.63 -0.02
CA PHE A 299 -11.52 7.00 -0.99
C PHE A 299 -11.59 8.50 -1.27
N SER A 300 -10.93 9.28 -0.41
CA SER A 300 -10.80 10.74 -0.50
C SER A 300 -12.11 11.52 -0.60
N SER A 301 -13.18 11.01 0.00
CA SER A 301 -14.50 11.67 0.02
C SER A 301 -15.00 12.04 -1.38
N LEU A 302 -14.82 11.15 -2.36
CA LEU A 302 -15.29 11.33 -3.72
C LEU A 302 -16.81 11.12 -3.80
N ASP A 303 -17.45 11.94 -4.63
CA ASP A 303 -18.86 11.73 -5.00
C ASP A 303 -19.03 10.54 -5.97
N LEU A 304 -20.29 10.16 -6.23
CA LEU A 304 -20.63 9.01 -7.08
C LEU A 304 -20.02 9.11 -8.49
N GLU A 305 -20.11 10.27 -9.14
CA GLU A 305 -19.64 10.46 -10.51
C GLU A 305 -18.09 10.40 -10.58
N ALA A 306 -17.42 11.00 -9.60
CA ALA A 306 -15.98 10.89 -9.48
C ALA A 306 -15.57 9.42 -9.23
N MET A 307 -16.31 8.69 -8.38
CA MET A 307 -16.03 7.28 -8.11
C MET A 307 -16.27 6.38 -9.32
N LYS A 308 -17.32 6.62 -10.10
CA LYS A 308 -17.55 5.96 -11.39
C LYS A 308 -16.38 6.18 -12.34
N LYS A 309 -15.85 7.42 -12.41
CA LYS A 309 -14.66 7.73 -13.21
C LYS A 309 -13.42 6.98 -12.71
N VAL A 310 -13.19 6.92 -11.40
CA VAL A 310 -12.10 6.14 -10.79
C VAL A 310 -12.16 4.67 -11.23
N CYS A 311 -13.36 4.07 -11.22
CA CYS A 311 -13.54 2.68 -11.65
C CYS A 311 -13.26 2.44 -13.15
N THR A 312 -13.21 3.48 -13.98
CA THR A 312 -12.73 3.36 -15.37
C THR A 312 -11.20 3.42 -15.48
N GLN A 313 -10.54 4.03 -14.51
CA GLN A 313 -9.08 4.18 -14.45
C GLN A 313 -8.41 3.10 -13.58
N THR A 314 -9.20 2.31 -12.87
CA THR A 314 -8.75 1.19 -12.05
C THR A 314 -9.66 0.01 -12.34
N ARG A 315 -9.16 -0.94 -13.15
CA ARG A 315 -9.93 -2.13 -13.51
C ARG A 315 -9.84 -3.16 -12.40
N PHE A 316 -10.94 -3.38 -11.68
CA PHE A 316 -11.06 -4.38 -10.62
C PHE A 316 -11.15 -5.78 -11.21
N TYR A 317 -10.50 -6.75 -10.57
CA TYR A 317 -10.76 -8.18 -10.79
C TYR A 317 -11.96 -8.59 -9.95
N LYS A 318 -13.16 -8.43 -10.53
CA LYS A 318 -14.44 -8.45 -9.79
C LYS A 318 -14.91 -9.84 -9.41
N THR A 319 -14.39 -10.85 -10.07
CA THR A 319 -14.80 -12.24 -9.86
C THR A 319 -13.58 -13.15 -9.63
N PRO A 320 -13.77 -14.29 -8.94
CA PRO A 320 -12.71 -15.28 -8.80
C PRO A 320 -12.14 -15.73 -10.14
N ASP A 321 -12.96 -15.85 -11.20
CA ASP A 321 -12.52 -16.26 -12.53
C ASP A 321 -11.55 -15.26 -13.15
N GLU A 322 -11.79 -13.95 -13.00
CA GLU A 322 -10.87 -12.91 -13.47
C GLU A 322 -9.52 -12.95 -12.74
N GLY A 323 -9.53 -13.10 -11.42
CA GLY A 323 -8.30 -13.23 -10.63
C GLY A 323 -7.53 -14.52 -10.94
N LEU A 324 -8.25 -15.63 -11.12
CA LEU A 324 -7.67 -16.90 -11.54
C LEU A 324 -7.03 -16.80 -12.93
N ALA A 325 -7.72 -16.17 -13.90
CA ALA A 325 -7.20 -15.99 -15.25
C ALA A 325 -5.87 -15.21 -15.24
N LEU A 326 -5.73 -14.21 -14.35
CA LEU A 326 -4.47 -13.49 -14.19
C LEU A 326 -3.37 -14.39 -13.63
N PHE A 327 -3.60 -15.06 -12.48
CA PHE A 327 -2.57 -15.85 -11.79
C PHE A 327 -2.19 -17.15 -12.52
N THR A 328 -3.08 -17.69 -13.35
CA THR A 328 -2.80 -18.90 -14.15
C THR A 328 -2.47 -18.60 -15.60
N GLY A 329 -2.53 -17.34 -16.01
CA GLY A 329 -2.23 -16.88 -17.36
C GLY A 329 -0.73 -16.78 -17.66
N THR A 330 -0.41 -16.54 -18.92
CA THR A 330 0.98 -16.44 -19.40
C THR A 330 1.55 -15.01 -19.33
N GLU A 331 0.72 -14.00 -19.13
CA GLU A 331 1.18 -12.59 -19.15
C GLU A 331 1.72 -12.14 -17.79
N MET A 332 1.12 -12.58 -16.69
CA MET A 332 1.60 -12.21 -15.35
C MET A 332 3.06 -12.62 -15.08
N PRO A 333 3.53 -13.83 -15.47
CA PRO A 333 4.97 -14.16 -15.39
C PRO A 333 5.85 -13.17 -16.14
N LYS A 334 5.48 -12.76 -17.35
CA LYS A 334 6.24 -11.79 -18.14
C LYS A 334 6.24 -10.40 -17.50
N THR A 335 5.12 -10.01 -16.88
CA THR A 335 5.04 -8.78 -16.10
C THR A 335 6.00 -8.85 -14.92
N MET A 336 6.03 -9.96 -14.18
CA MET A 336 6.95 -10.14 -13.05
C MET A 336 8.42 -10.11 -13.48
N ASP A 337 8.76 -10.67 -14.64
CA ASP A 337 10.12 -10.54 -15.20
C ASP A 337 10.48 -9.07 -15.45
N ARG A 338 9.58 -8.29 -16.07
CA ARG A 338 9.82 -6.86 -16.33
C ARG A 338 9.98 -6.04 -15.05
N VAL A 339 9.12 -6.23 -14.06
CA VAL A 339 9.23 -5.51 -12.78
C VAL A 339 10.48 -5.94 -12.02
N MET A 340 10.85 -7.22 -12.08
CA MET A 340 12.08 -7.71 -11.48
C MET A 340 13.33 -7.07 -12.11
N ASP A 341 13.39 -7.03 -13.44
CA ASP A 341 14.51 -6.41 -14.15
C ASP A 341 14.64 -4.92 -13.79
N PHE A 342 13.51 -4.22 -13.66
CA PHE A 342 13.48 -2.84 -13.18
C PHE A 342 14.02 -2.73 -11.74
N CYS A 343 13.54 -3.56 -10.82
CA CYS A 343 13.96 -3.54 -9.42
C CYS A 343 15.47 -3.82 -9.26
N VAL A 344 16.02 -4.75 -10.03
CA VAL A 344 17.45 -5.06 -10.04
C VAL A 344 18.26 -3.90 -10.63
N LYS A 345 17.85 -3.39 -11.79
CA LYS A 345 18.53 -2.27 -12.48
C LYS A 345 18.61 -1.01 -11.63
N ASN A 346 17.57 -0.73 -10.84
CA ASN A 346 17.46 0.47 -10.00
C ASN A 346 17.88 0.23 -8.54
N ALA A 347 18.49 -0.92 -8.23
CA ALA A 347 18.93 -1.28 -6.88
C ALA A 347 17.81 -1.11 -5.80
N ILE A 348 16.57 -1.47 -6.18
CA ILE A 348 15.41 -1.48 -5.29
C ILE A 348 15.46 -2.74 -4.42
N VAL A 349 15.84 -3.87 -5.03
CA VAL A 349 16.05 -5.13 -4.33
C VAL A 349 17.56 -5.43 -4.22
N PRO A 350 18.07 -5.79 -3.03
CA PRO A 350 19.49 -6.10 -2.83
C PRO A 350 19.89 -7.42 -3.48
N ASN A 351 18.95 -8.36 -3.58
CA ASN A 351 19.10 -9.66 -4.22
C ASN A 351 17.85 -9.94 -5.05
N LYS A 352 17.98 -10.73 -6.12
CA LYS A 352 16.84 -11.12 -6.94
C LYS A 352 15.96 -12.13 -6.17
N PRO A 353 14.75 -11.76 -5.68
CA PRO A 353 13.85 -12.71 -5.04
C PRO A 353 13.34 -13.74 -6.05
N THR A 354 13.06 -14.92 -5.55
CA THR A 354 12.38 -15.98 -6.32
C THR A 354 10.87 -15.82 -6.27
N TRP A 355 10.19 -16.15 -7.35
CA TRP A 355 8.73 -16.16 -7.37
C TRP A 355 8.18 -17.39 -8.11
N SER A 356 6.95 -17.77 -7.75
CA SER A 356 6.26 -18.93 -8.34
C SER A 356 4.75 -18.67 -8.43
N PHE A 357 4.12 -19.25 -9.45
CA PHE A 357 2.66 -19.26 -9.63
C PHE A 357 2.03 -20.60 -9.23
N LYS A 358 2.74 -21.42 -8.46
CA LYS A 358 2.25 -22.72 -8.00
C LYS A 358 2.08 -22.71 -6.48
N ALA A 359 0.84 -22.98 -6.05
CA ALA A 359 0.50 -23.08 -4.64
C ALA A 359 1.45 -24.05 -3.90
N GLY A 360 1.96 -23.62 -2.75
CA GLY A 360 2.82 -24.43 -1.90
C GLY A 360 4.30 -24.51 -2.31
N ASP A 361 4.71 -23.84 -3.40
CA ASP A 361 6.12 -23.78 -3.79
C ASP A 361 6.96 -23.04 -2.73
N LYS A 362 8.25 -23.36 -2.70
CA LYS A 362 9.25 -22.71 -1.88
C LYS A 362 9.89 -21.56 -2.69
N ALA A 363 9.23 -20.42 -2.70
CA ALA A 363 9.72 -19.19 -3.30
C ALA A 363 9.56 -18.04 -2.29
N ASP A 364 10.28 -16.94 -2.50
CA ASP A 364 10.16 -15.75 -1.67
C ASP A 364 8.78 -15.10 -1.84
N LEU A 365 8.23 -15.14 -3.06
CA LEU A 365 6.87 -14.71 -3.38
C LEU A 365 6.13 -15.83 -4.15
N VAL A 366 5.01 -16.28 -3.61
CA VAL A 366 4.13 -17.25 -4.27
C VAL A 366 2.82 -16.57 -4.64
N PHE A 367 2.40 -16.67 -5.90
CA PHE A 367 1.06 -16.30 -6.35
C PHE A 367 0.19 -17.55 -6.22
N ASP A 368 -0.68 -17.58 -5.21
CA ASP A 368 -1.48 -18.76 -4.88
C ASP A 368 -2.93 -18.63 -5.35
N PRO A 369 -3.32 -19.28 -6.44
CA PRO A 369 -4.69 -19.22 -6.97
C PRO A 369 -5.70 -20.00 -6.13
N SER A 370 -5.26 -20.84 -5.18
CA SER A 370 -6.13 -21.80 -4.48
C SER A 370 -7.21 -21.12 -3.63
N PHE A 371 -6.92 -19.94 -3.05
CA PHE A 371 -7.89 -19.16 -2.25
C PHE A 371 -9.04 -18.65 -3.12
N MET A 372 -8.75 -18.17 -4.33
CA MET A 372 -9.78 -17.76 -5.28
C MET A 372 -10.56 -18.96 -5.83
N GLN A 373 -9.86 -20.10 -6.11
CA GLN A 373 -10.52 -21.33 -6.51
C GLN A 373 -11.52 -21.81 -5.45
N ALA A 374 -11.17 -21.73 -4.17
CA ALA A 374 -12.06 -22.07 -3.06
C ALA A 374 -13.26 -21.10 -2.93
N ALA A 375 -13.07 -19.82 -3.27
CA ALA A 375 -14.15 -18.82 -3.26
C ALA A 375 -15.16 -19.05 -4.41
N LYS A 376 -14.75 -19.63 -5.54
CA LYS A 376 -15.61 -19.93 -6.68
C LYS A 376 -16.64 -21.05 -6.38
N THR A 377 -16.29 -21.94 -5.47
CA THR A 377 -17.13 -23.13 -5.15
C THR A 377 -18.12 -22.89 -4.03
N LYS A 378 -18.15 -21.70 -3.45
CA LYS A 378 -19.08 -21.27 -2.39
C LYS A 378 -20.15 -20.34 -2.95
#